data_5cb27941d19ff59c47c70f52a4842aaa
#
_entry.id   5cb27941d19ff59c47c70f52a4842aaa
#
_cell.length_a   1.000
_cell.length_b   1.000
_cell.length_c   1.000
_cell.angle_alpha   90.00
_cell.angle_beta   90.00
_cell.angle_gamma   90.00
#
_symmetry.space_group_name_H-M   'P 1'
#
loop_
_entity.id
_entity.type
_entity.pdbx_description
1 polymer ?
#
loop_
_entity_poly.entity_id
_entity_poly.type
_entity_poly.pdbx_seq_one_letter_code
_entity_poly.pdbx_strand_id
1 'polypeptide(L)'
;MNLSNSSWHSFATAALITGLLMTHSAARADDDAARGAQLSRGKYLVTVAGCNDCHTPWKVGEAGPEPDMSRMLSGHPAEFEITAPATMPEGPWIVAASPTNTAWSGPWGVSFTANLTPDKETGLGKWTENIFIQTIRTGRHMGRGRPILPPMPIPMYKNFTDEDLKAIFGYLQSIPAIKNPVPEPLAPIAAAATN
;
A
#
# COMPACT_ATOMS: atom_id res chain seq x y z
N MET A 1 -5.42 -77.46 -17.73
CA MET A 1 -6.41 -76.35 -17.66
C MET A 1 -5.90 -75.32 -16.68
N ASN A 2 -5.23 -74.26 -17.21
CA ASN A 2 -4.69 -73.16 -16.45
C ASN A 2 -5.68 -72.00 -16.58
N LEU A 3 -6.28 -71.59 -15.49
CA LEU A 3 -7.06 -70.33 -15.43
C LEU A 3 -6.24 -69.25 -14.69
N SER A 4 -6.02 -68.21 -15.42
CA SER A 4 -5.20 -67.04 -15.16
C SER A 4 -5.59 -66.25 -13.92
N ASN A 5 -4.54 -65.89 -13.18
CA ASN A 5 -4.56 -64.95 -12.08
C ASN A 5 -4.08 -63.58 -12.59
N SER A 6 -4.99 -62.73 -13.09
CA SER A 6 -4.58 -61.42 -13.63
C SER A 6 -5.60 -60.29 -13.46
N SER A 7 -6.21 -60.13 -12.28
CA SER A 7 -7.13 -58.98 -12.10
C SER A 7 -7.03 -58.20 -10.79
N TRP A 8 -5.99 -58.40 -9.97
CA TRP A 8 -5.87 -57.77 -8.65
C TRP A 8 -4.94 -56.57 -8.62
N HIS A 9 -4.14 -56.29 -9.67
CA HIS A 9 -3.20 -55.15 -9.63
C HIS A 9 -3.78 -53.82 -10.16
N SER A 10 -4.92 -53.83 -10.86
CA SER A 10 -5.48 -52.62 -11.47
C SER A 10 -6.31 -51.74 -10.50
N PHE A 11 -6.79 -52.28 -9.38
CA PHE A 11 -7.60 -51.52 -8.44
C PHE A 11 -6.76 -50.75 -7.40
N ALA A 12 -5.54 -51.17 -7.08
CA ALA A 12 -4.70 -50.54 -6.10
C ALA A 12 -4.08 -49.24 -6.61
N THR A 13 -3.78 -49.15 -7.92
CA THR A 13 -3.20 -47.93 -8.52
C THR A 13 -4.21 -46.81 -8.69
N ALA A 14 -5.48 -47.10 -8.96
CA ALA A 14 -6.53 -46.11 -9.10
C ALA A 14 -6.86 -45.42 -7.78
N ALA A 15 -6.87 -46.17 -6.66
CA ALA A 15 -7.14 -45.62 -5.31
C ALA A 15 -6.05 -44.68 -4.83
N LEU A 16 -4.77 -44.95 -5.14
CA LEU A 16 -3.65 -44.10 -4.78
C LEU A 16 -3.63 -42.74 -5.52
N ILE A 17 -4.00 -42.75 -6.80
CA ILE A 17 -4.06 -41.51 -7.62
C ILE A 17 -5.23 -40.64 -7.18
N THR A 18 -6.38 -41.20 -6.84
CA THR A 18 -7.56 -40.45 -6.37
C THR A 18 -7.31 -39.82 -4.98
N GLY A 19 -6.63 -40.50 -4.07
CA GLY A 19 -6.25 -39.98 -2.76
C GLY A 19 -5.28 -38.80 -2.85
N LEU A 20 -4.32 -38.86 -3.78
CA LEU A 20 -3.33 -37.79 -3.98
C LEU A 20 -3.96 -36.52 -4.56
N LEU A 21 -4.93 -36.66 -5.48
CA LEU A 21 -5.68 -35.53 -6.05
C LEU A 21 -6.57 -34.83 -5.03
N MET A 22 -7.19 -35.57 -4.13
CA MET A 22 -8.04 -34.99 -3.08
C MET A 22 -7.24 -34.23 -2.01
N THR A 23 -6.07 -34.70 -1.63
CA THR A 23 -5.18 -33.98 -0.67
C THR A 23 -4.65 -32.69 -1.24
N HIS A 24 -4.31 -32.63 -2.53
CA HIS A 24 -3.87 -31.39 -3.18
C HIS A 24 -5.00 -30.36 -3.34
N SER A 25 -6.24 -30.80 -3.53
CA SER A 25 -7.39 -29.90 -3.61
C SER A 25 -7.73 -29.28 -2.26
N ALA A 26 -7.67 -30.04 -1.16
CA ALA A 26 -7.89 -29.53 0.18
C ALA A 26 -6.82 -28.51 0.59
N ALA A 27 -5.53 -28.82 0.37
CA ALA A 27 -4.44 -27.91 0.68
C ALA A 27 -4.54 -26.57 -0.08
N ARG A 28 -4.95 -26.59 -1.36
CA ARG A 28 -5.17 -25.36 -2.13
C ARG A 28 -6.34 -24.54 -1.60
N ALA A 29 -7.43 -25.19 -1.21
CA ALA A 29 -8.59 -24.51 -0.63
C ALA A 29 -8.23 -23.80 0.71
N ASP A 30 -7.40 -24.44 1.54
CA ASP A 30 -6.93 -23.86 2.79
C ASP A 30 -5.99 -22.66 2.54
N ASP A 31 -5.09 -22.76 1.55
CA ASP A 31 -4.19 -21.67 1.15
C ASP A 31 -4.97 -20.47 0.58
N ASP A 32 -5.98 -20.73 -0.24
CA ASP A 32 -6.84 -19.67 -0.80
C ASP A 32 -7.68 -19.00 0.29
N ALA A 33 -8.19 -19.76 1.25
CA ALA A 33 -8.91 -19.22 2.40
C ALA A 33 -8.01 -18.37 3.30
N ALA A 34 -6.81 -18.83 3.60
CA ALA A 34 -5.82 -18.10 4.38
C ALA A 34 -5.41 -16.78 3.68
N ARG A 35 -5.17 -16.83 2.38
CA ARG A 35 -4.89 -15.65 1.57
C ARG A 35 -6.07 -14.67 1.56
N GLY A 36 -7.29 -15.16 1.41
CA GLY A 36 -8.52 -14.34 1.48
C GLY A 36 -8.65 -13.63 2.82
N ALA A 37 -8.39 -14.33 3.91
CA ALA A 37 -8.41 -13.77 5.26
C ALA A 37 -7.32 -12.68 5.43
N GLN A 38 -6.11 -12.91 4.93
CA GLN A 38 -5.02 -11.94 4.96
C GLN A 38 -5.37 -10.67 4.18
N LEU A 39 -5.92 -10.79 2.96
CA LEU A 39 -6.34 -9.63 2.16
C LEU A 39 -7.47 -8.85 2.83
N SER A 40 -8.44 -9.54 3.44
CA SER A 40 -9.53 -8.92 4.19
C SER A 40 -9.00 -8.15 5.40
N ARG A 41 -8.03 -8.72 6.14
CA ARG A 41 -7.33 -8.05 7.23
C ARG A 41 -6.58 -6.80 6.73
N GLY A 42 -5.85 -6.90 5.62
CA GLY A 42 -5.13 -5.79 5.01
C GLY A 42 -6.06 -4.66 4.59
N LYS A 43 -7.19 -4.98 3.94
CA LYS A 43 -8.22 -4.00 3.58
C LYS A 43 -8.75 -3.26 4.82
N TYR A 44 -9.09 -4.01 5.87
CA TYR A 44 -9.55 -3.44 7.13
C TYR A 44 -8.52 -2.46 7.71
N LEU A 45 -7.26 -2.87 7.79
CA LEU A 45 -6.18 -2.05 8.35
C LEU A 45 -5.93 -0.79 7.52
N VAL A 46 -5.88 -0.88 6.18
CA VAL A 46 -5.76 0.28 5.28
C VAL A 46 -6.90 1.28 5.50
N THR A 47 -8.11 0.77 5.77
CA THR A 47 -9.28 1.61 6.03
C THR A 47 -9.20 2.30 7.39
N VAL A 48 -9.00 1.54 8.47
CA VAL A 48 -9.02 2.10 9.85
C VAL A 48 -7.78 2.91 10.20
N ALA A 49 -6.66 2.66 9.52
CA ALA A 49 -5.46 3.47 9.66
C ALA A 49 -5.51 4.76 8.81
N GLY A 50 -6.58 5.03 8.08
CA GLY A 50 -6.76 6.27 7.34
C GLY A 50 -5.84 6.44 6.12
N CYS A 51 -5.36 5.34 5.51
CA CYS A 51 -4.46 5.46 4.36
C CYS A 51 -5.10 6.22 3.19
N ASN A 52 -6.40 6.00 2.97
CA ASN A 52 -7.16 6.69 1.93
C ASN A 52 -7.29 8.20 2.17
N ASP A 53 -7.26 8.67 3.41
CA ASP A 53 -7.49 10.08 3.72
C ASP A 53 -6.42 10.98 3.11
N CYS A 54 -5.18 10.50 3.03
CA CYS A 54 -4.06 11.22 2.45
C CYS A 54 -3.59 10.66 1.10
N HIS A 55 -3.71 9.34 0.85
CA HIS A 55 -3.17 8.71 -0.35
C HIS A 55 -4.18 8.59 -1.50
N THR A 56 -5.45 8.94 -1.28
CA THR A 56 -6.45 9.08 -2.34
C THR A 56 -6.71 10.57 -2.56
N PRO A 57 -6.49 11.12 -3.77
CA PRO A 57 -6.71 12.54 -4.01
C PRO A 57 -8.18 12.90 -3.82
N TRP A 58 -8.43 14.05 -3.21
CA TRP A 58 -9.78 14.57 -3.02
C TRP A 58 -10.22 15.34 -4.26
N LYS A 59 -11.53 15.33 -4.51
CA LYS A 59 -12.25 16.11 -5.53
C LYS A 59 -13.43 16.82 -4.89
N VAL A 60 -14.00 17.78 -5.60
CA VAL A 60 -15.27 18.41 -5.21
C VAL A 60 -16.41 17.50 -5.64
N GLY A 61 -17.13 16.94 -4.68
CA GLY A 61 -18.36 16.18 -4.87
C GLY A 61 -19.60 17.03 -4.59
N GLU A 62 -20.79 16.42 -4.65
CA GLU A 62 -22.07 17.11 -4.44
C GLU A 62 -22.22 17.66 -3.01
N ALA A 63 -21.69 16.96 -2.01
CA ALA A 63 -21.76 17.34 -0.60
C ALA A 63 -20.50 18.10 -0.11
N GLY A 64 -19.56 18.40 -0.97
CA GLY A 64 -18.28 19.02 -0.65
C GLY A 64 -17.07 18.17 -1.01
N PRO A 65 -15.87 18.46 -0.44
CA PRO A 65 -14.67 17.68 -0.71
C PRO A 65 -14.82 16.22 -0.29
N GLU A 66 -14.48 15.30 -1.18
CA GLU A 66 -14.53 13.85 -0.94
C GLU A 66 -13.35 13.13 -1.62
N PRO A 67 -12.91 11.95 -1.12
CA PRO A 67 -11.90 11.17 -1.80
C PRO A 67 -12.37 10.69 -3.18
N ASP A 68 -11.55 10.87 -4.21
CA ASP A 68 -11.81 10.31 -5.54
C ASP A 68 -11.45 8.83 -5.57
N MET A 69 -12.42 7.96 -5.31
CA MET A 69 -12.22 6.51 -5.25
C MET A 69 -11.86 5.89 -6.61
N SER A 70 -12.03 6.59 -7.73
CA SER A 70 -11.49 6.13 -9.02
C SER A 70 -9.96 6.19 -9.07
N ARG A 71 -9.35 6.98 -8.18
CA ARG A 71 -7.91 7.15 -8.00
C ARG A 71 -7.44 6.65 -6.63
N MET A 72 -8.14 5.67 -6.07
CA MET A 72 -7.89 5.14 -4.73
C MET A 72 -6.41 4.81 -4.52
N LEU A 73 -5.80 5.40 -3.49
CA LEU A 73 -4.41 5.17 -3.07
C LEU A 73 -3.34 5.51 -4.13
N SER A 74 -3.67 6.29 -5.15
CA SER A 74 -2.72 6.67 -6.21
C SER A 74 -1.73 7.78 -5.81
N GLY A 75 -1.90 8.41 -4.65
CA GLY A 75 -1.05 9.50 -4.17
C GLY A 75 -1.37 10.86 -4.80
N HIS A 76 -0.44 11.79 -4.68
CA HIS A 76 -0.59 13.14 -5.21
C HIS A 76 -0.70 13.13 -6.74
N PRO A 77 -1.74 13.77 -7.32
CA PRO A 77 -1.91 13.82 -8.77
C PRO A 77 -0.74 14.50 -9.48
N ALA A 78 -0.11 13.82 -10.43
CA ALA A 78 1.04 14.35 -11.16
C ALA A 78 0.71 15.63 -11.95
N GLU A 79 -0.54 15.78 -12.38
CA GLU A 79 -1.04 16.96 -13.11
C GLU A 79 -1.34 18.16 -12.20
N PHE A 80 -1.38 17.98 -10.88
CA PHE A 80 -1.58 19.07 -9.92
C PHE A 80 -0.21 19.59 -9.43
N GLU A 81 0.36 20.49 -10.21
CA GLU A 81 1.72 20.98 -9.96
C GLU A 81 1.78 21.93 -8.75
N ILE A 82 2.71 21.65 -7.82
CA ILE A 82 3.12 22.55 -6.73
C ILE A 82 4.62 22.77 -6.87
N THR A 83 5.01 24.00 -7.13
CA THR A 83 6.40 24.36 -7.45
C THR A 83 7.17 25.01 -6.29
N ALA A 84 6.45 25.41 -5.23
CA ALA A 84 7.04 26.04 -4.05
C ALA A 84 6.22 25.70 -2.80
N PRO A 85 6.85 25.76 -1.60
CA PRO A 85 6.13 25.69 -0.33
C PRO A 85 5.11 26.81 -0.19
N ALA A 86 4.01 26.55 0.53
CA ALA A 86 3.01 27.55 0.83
C ALA A 86 3.58 28.65 1.74
N THR A 87 3.28 29.90 1.41
CA THR A 87 3.54 31.02 2.33
C THR A 87 2.50 30.97 3.45
N MET A 88 2.95 30.73 4.67
CA MET A 88 2.07 30.71 5.84
C MET A 88 1.81 32.14 6.33
N PRO A 89 0.55 32.51 6.63
CA PRO A 89 0.27 33.79 7.29
C PRO A 89 0.85 33.82 8.70
N GLU A 90 1.10 35.02 9.23
CA GLU A 90 1.45 35.18 10.65
C GLU A 90 0.33 34.61 11.52
N GLY A 91 0.70 33.82 12.54
CA GLY A 91 -0.25 33.22 13.44
C GLY A 91 0.15 31.81 13.91
N PRO A 92 -0.78 31.07 14.54
CA PRO A 92 -0.48 29.75 15.13
C PRO A 92 -0.40 28.61 14.13
N TRP A 93 -0.68 28.85 12.85
CA TRP A 93 -0.73 27.82 11.80
C TRP A 93 0.65 27.57 11.21
N ILE A 94 1.09 26.32 11.23
CA ILE A 94 2.42 25.91 10.74
C ILE A 94 2.35 24.90 9.58
N VAL A 95 1.15 24.44 9.21
CA VAL A 95 0.94 23.44 8.15
C VAL A 95 -0.23 23.86 7.27
N ALA A 96 -0.05 23.75 5.97
CA ALA A 96 -1.10 23.85 4.97
C ALA A 96 -1.22 22.54 4.18
N ALA A 97 -2.44 22.18 3.80
CA ALA A 97 -2.74 21.07 2.91
C ALA A 97 -3.23 21.58 1.55
N SER A 98 -2.91 20.87 0.48
CA SER A 98 -3.48 21.12 -0.84
C SER A 98 -4.98 20.78 -0.87
N PRO A 99 -5.77 21.35 -1.81
CA PRO A 99 -7.18 20.99 -1.98
C PRO A 99 -7.42 19.49 -2.24
N THR A 100 -6.43 18.81 -2.83
CA THR A 100 -6.45 17.36 -3.06
C THR A 100 -6.15 16.53 -1.82
N ASN A 101 -5.81 17.17 -0.69
CA ASN A 101 -5.38 16.52 0.57
C ASN A 101 -4.21 15.53 0.39
N THR A 102 -3.36 15.76 -0.62
CA THR A 102 -2.25 14.88 -0.98
C THR A 102 -0.88 15.56 -1.02
N ALA A 103 -0.83 16.87 -0.76
CA ALA A 103 0.39 17.64 -0.58
C ALA A 103 0.30 18.49 0.69
N TRP A 104 1.38 18.56 1.45
CA TRP A 104 1.42 19.16 2.77
C TRP A 104 2.66 20.04 2.91
N SER A 105 2.45 21.32 3.12
CA SER A 105 3.52 22.30 3.30
C SER A 105 3.68 22.65 4.77
N GLY A 106 4.93 22.65 5.25
CA GLY A 106 5.26 22.94 6.63
C GLY A 106 6.75 23.24 6.81
N PRO A 107 7.28 23.21 8.06
CA PRO A 107 8.70 23.47 8.33
C PRO A 107 9.68 22.55 7.59
N TRP A 108 9.20 21.42 7.10
CA TRP A 108 9.98 20.43 6.32
C TRP A 108 10.00 20.72 4.82
N GLY A 109 9.33 21.77 4.34
CA GLY A 109 9.08 22.02 2.92
C GLY A 109 7.74 21.47 2.47
N VAL A 110 7.67 20.81 1.31
CA VAL A 110 6.45 20.16 0.82
C VAL A 110 6.66 18.66 0.72
N SER A 111 5.79 17.90 1.35
CA SER A 111 5.66 16.46 1.15
C SER A 111 4.50 16.15 0.22
N PHE A 112 4.70 15.16 -0.65
CA PHE A 112 3.67 14.61 -1.53
C PHE A 112 3.36 13.17 -1.11
N THR A 113 2.10 12.80 -1.05
CA THR A 113 1.69 11.45 -0.67
C THR A 113 1.99 10.47 -1.81
N ALA A 114 2.66 9.37 -1.46
CA ALA A 114 3.13 8.37 -2.42
C ALA A 114 1.99 7.60 -3.07
N ASN A 115 2.23 7.10 -4.30
CA ASN A 115 1.40 6.11 -4.96
C ASN A 115 1.57 4.75 -4.27
N LEU A 116 0.54 4.27 -3.60
CA LEU A 116 0.51 2.98 -2.89
C LEU A 116 -0.07 1.84 -3.74
N THR A 117 -0.49 2.11 -4.98
CA THR A 117 -0.99 1.08 -5.89
C THR A 117 0.14 0.19 -6.40
N PRO A 118 -0.14 -1.03 -6.90
CA PRO A 118 0.88 -1.94 -7.39
C PRO A 118 1.38 -1.60 -8.81
N ASP A 119 1.39 -0.30 -9.17
CA ASP A 119 2.03 0.13 -10.42
C ASP A 119 3.54 -0.08 -10.34
N LYS A 120 4.11 -0.71 -11.37
CA LYS A 120 5.51 -1.12 -11.38
C LYS A 120 6.50 0.02 -11.59
N GLU A 121 6.06 1.14 -12.13
CA GLU A 121 6.92 2.28 -12.45
C GLU A 121 6.82 3.38 -11.40
N THR A 122 5.61 3.61 -10.89
CA THR A 122 5.31 4.79 -10.06
C THR A 122 4.78 4.45 -8.67
N GLY A 123 4.50 3.18 -8.39
CA GLY A 123 3.93 2.71 -7.12
C GLY A 123 4.73 1.58 -6.46
N LEU A 124 4.03 0.70 -5.76
CA LEU A 124 4.64 -0.38 -4.97
C LEU A 124 4.87 -1.68 -5.75
N GLY A 125 4.61 -1.73 -7.07
CA GLY A 125 4.60 -2.97 -7.84
C GLY A 125 5.94 -3.69 -7.97
N LYS A 126 7.08 -3.02 -7.67
CA LYS A 126 8.42 -3.63 -7.60
C LYS A 126 8.90 -3.83 -6.16
N TRP A 127 8.13 -3.43 -5.18
CA TRP A 127 8.51 -3.60 -3.78
C TRP A 127 8.30 -5.04 -3.34
N THR A 128 9.13 -5.47 -2.41
CA THR A 128 8.90 -6.72 -1.67
C THR A 128 8.24 -6.43 -0.33
N GLU A 129 7.61 -7.42 0.26
CA GLU A 129 7.05 -7.35 1.60
C GLU A 129 8.08 -6.82 2.62
N ASN A 130 9.31 -7.33 2.57
CA ASN A 130 10.38 -6.88 3.47
C ASN A 130 10.74 -5.41 3.26
N ILE A 131 10.80 -4.91 2.02
CA ILE A 131 11.05 -3.48 1.73
C ILE A 131 9.94 -2.63 2.34
N PHE A 132 8.67 -3.04 2.19
CA PHE A 132 7.53 -2.34 2.78
C PHE A 132 7.62 -2.29 4.31
N ILE A 133 7.86 -3.43 4.96
CA ILE A 133 8.03 -3.52 6.42
C ILE A 133 9.18 -2.61 6.88
N GLN A 134 10.34 -2.71 6.26
CA GLN A 134 11.50 -1.87 6.61
C GLN A 134 11.21 -0.37 6.42
N THR A 135 10.45 -0.01 5.40
CA THR A 135 10.02 1.38 5.16
C THR A 135 9.23 1.93 6.35
N ILE A 136 8.26 1.16 6.85
CA ILE A 136 7.45 1.58 8.00
C ILE A 136 8.26 1.56 9.30
N ARG A 137 9.11 0.53 9.51
CA ARG A 137 9.94 0.42 10.72
C ARG A 137 10.96 1.54 10.87
N THR A 138 11.61 1.91 9.75
CA THR A 138 12.69 2.91 9.77
C THR A 138 12.20 4.34 9.51
N GLY A 139 10.99 4.50 8.94
CA GLY A 139 10.49 5.80 8.47
C GLY A 139 11.31 6.35 7.29
N ARG A 140 11.90 5.46 6.48
CA ARG A 140 12.73 5.83 5.33
C ARG A 140 12.22 5.17 4.05
N HIS A 141 12.20 5.92 2.95
CA HIS A 141 11.83 5.40 1.63
C HIS A 141 12.67 4.16 1.30
N MET A 142 12.02 3.07 0.90
CA MET A 142 12.62 1.76 0.67
C MET A 142 13.48 1.23 1.84
N GLY A 143 13.14 1.62 3.07
CA GLY A 143 13.81 1.18 4.30
C GLY A 143 15.15 1.87 4.62
N ARG A 144 15.75 2.62 3.69
CA ARG A 144 17.10 3.20 3.82
C ARG A 144 17.32 4.54 3.13
N GLY A 145 16.41 4.96 2.26
CA GLY A 145 16.50 6.21 1.49
C GLY A 145 16.22 7.46 2.33
N ARG A 146 15.67 8.49 1.70
CA ARG A 146 15.28 9.73 2.39
C ARG A 146 14.26 9.47 3.50
N PRO A 147 14.22 10.31 4.54
CA PRO A 147 13.16 10.24 5.53
C PRO A 147 11.77 10.41 4.89
N ILE A 148 10.78 9.70 5.43
CA ILE A 148 9.37 9.95 5.14
C ILE A 148 8.96 11.18 5.94
N LEU A 149 8.42 12.17 5.24
CA LEU A 149 8.09 13.47 5.82
C LEU A 149 6.68 13.46 6.45
N PRO A 150 6.42 14.41 7.38
CA PRO A 150 5.04 14.64 7.84
C PRO A 150 4.10 14.95 6.67
N PRO A 151 2.79 14.65 6.80
CA PRO A 151 2.11 14.21 8.01
C PRO A 151 2.08 12.68 8.20
N MET A 152 2.80 11.89 7.39
CA MET A 152 2.79 10.41 7.51
C MET A 152 3.09 9.99 8.97
N PRO A 153 2.17 9.29 9.67
CA PRO A 153 2.29 9.04 11.11
C PRO A 153 3.16 7.80 11.41
N ILE A 154 4.40 7.80 10.92
CA ILE A 154 5.38 6.73 11.12
C ILE A 154 5.52 6.31 12.60
N PRO A 155 5.56 7.26 13.60
CA PRO A 155 5.65 6.88 15.01
C PRO A 155 4.50 5.96 15.48
N MET A 156 3.31 6.08 14.87
CA MET A 156 2.18 5.18 15.12
C MET A 156 2.32 3.87 14.33
N TYR A 157 2.57 3.96 13.03
CA TYR A 157 2.52 2.81 12.13
C TYR A 157 3.66 1.81 12.35
N LYS A 158 4.81 2.25 12.85
CA LYS A 158 5.89 1.33 13.25
C LYS A 158 5.51 0.36 14.39
N ASN A 159 4.35 0.57 15.05
CA ASN A 159 3.85 -0.34 16.09
C ASN A 159 2.91 -1.43 15.54
N PHE A 160 2.53 -1.41 14.25
CA PHE A 160 1.85 -2.55 13.64
C PHE A 160 2.70 -3.81 13.80
N THR A 161 2.06 -4.97 13.98
CA THR A 161 2.77 -6.26 13.94
C THR A 161 3.32 -6.53 12.53
N ASP A 162 4.26 -7.44 12.39
CA ASP A 162 4.74 -7.82 11.06
C ASP A 162 3.64 -8.50 10.25
N GLU A 163 2.76 -9.28 10.90
CA GLU A 163 1.59 -9.90 10.28
C GLU A 163 0.62 -8.85 9.74
N ASP A 164 0.37 -7.76 10.47
CA ASP A 164 -0.46 -6.65 10.01
C ASP A 164 0.18 -5.92 8.83
N LEU A 165 1.48 -5.65 8.87
CA LEU A 165 2.21 -5.02 7.75
C LEU A 165 2.21 -5.90 6.50
N LYS A 166 2.35 -7.24 6.66
CA LYS A 166 2.21 -8.21 5.57
C LYS A 166 0.81 -8.19 4.97
N ALA A 167 -0.21 -8.14 5.82
CA ALA A 167 -1.60 -8.07 5.38
C ALA A 167 -1.89 -6.77 4.63
N ILE A 168 -1.42 -5.63 5.14
CA ILE A 168 -1.52 -4.32 4.46
C ILE A 168 -0.84 -4.40 3.09
N PHE A 169 0.42 -4.85 3.02
CA PHE A 169 1.14 -4.96 1.76
C PHE A 169 0.46 -5.90 0.78
N GLY A 170 0.01 -7.07 1.24
CA GLY A 170 -0.76 -8.02 0.42
C GLY A 170 -2.00 -7.38 -0.20
N TYR A 171 -2.76 -6.61 0.58
CA TYR A 171 -3.92 -5.88 0.07
C TYR A 171 -3.52 -4.81 -0.96
N LEU A 172 -2.49 -4.01 -0.68
CA LEU A 172 -2.00 -2.98 -1.62
C LEU A 172 -1.51 -3.59 -2.94
N GLN A 173 -0.97 -4.82 -2.92
CA GLN A 173 -0.61 -5.55 -4.13
C GLN A 173 -1.81 -6.16 -4.87
N SER A 174 -2.98 -6.22 -4.27
CA SER A 174 -4.20 -6.83 -4.85
C SER A 174 -5.16 -5.82 -5.49
N ILE A 175 -4.98 -4.52 -5.26
CA ILE A 175 -5.83 -3.47 -5.83
C ILE A 175 -5.40 -3.12 -7.26
N PRO A 176 -6.23 -2.43 -8.06
CA PRO A 176 -5.85 -1.98 -9.40
C PRO A 176 -4.61 -1.07 -9.39
N ALA A 177 -3.68 -1.34 -10.30
CA ALA A 177 -2.52 -0.48 -10.52
C ALA A 177 -2.94 0.83 -11.20
N ILE A 178 -2.45 1.97 -10.68
CA ILE A 178 -2.67 3.29 -11.27
C ILE A 178 -1.31 3.92 -11.51
N LYS A 179 -0.98 4.21 -12.76
CA LYS A 179 0.25 4.92 -13.11
C LYS A 179 0.10 6.39 -12.75
N ASN A 180 0.86 6.84 -11.75
CA ASN A 180 0.87 8.23 -11.28
C ASN A 180 2.26 8.58 -10.73
N PRO A 181 3.10 9.31 -11.49
CA PRO A 181 4.44 9.72 -11.07
C PRO A 181 4.37 10.88 -10.07
N VAL A 182 4.33 10.54 -8.79
CA VAL A 182 4.31 11.53 -7.70
C VAL A 182 5.64 12.29 -7.66
N PRO A 183 5.63 13.65 -7.54
CA PRO A 183 6.84 14.45 -7.44
C PRO A 183 7.70 14.14 -6.21
N GLU A 184 9.01 14.44 -6.29
CA GLU A 184 9.87 14.42 -5.10
C GLU A 184 9.53 15.61 -4.18
N PRO A 185 9.73 15.48 -2.86
CA PRO A 185 9.48 16.54 -1.90
C PRO A 185 10.28 17.82 -2.21
N LEU A 186 9.66 18.98 -1.95
CA LEU A 186 10.34 20.27 -2.06
C LEU A 186 11.03 20.63 -0.74
N ALA A 187 12.21 21.19 -0.84
CA ALA A 187 12.94 21.71 0.34
C ALA A 187 12.17 22.88 1.00
N PRO A 188 12.34 23.09 2.30
CA PRO A 188 11.79 24.27 2.96
C PRO A 188 12.41 25.56 2.37
N ILE A 189 11.62 26.65 2.38
CA ILE A 189 12.18 27.97 2.09
C ILE A 189 13.25 28.24 3.15
N ALA A 190 14.49 28.52 2.72
CA ALA A 190 15.54 28.92 3.65
C ALA A 190 15.04 30.16 4.43
N ALA A 191 15.06 30.08 5.77
CA ALA A 191 14.79 31.27 6.57
C ALA A 191 15.73 32.39 6.10
N ALA A 192 15.17 33.53 5.67
CA ALA A 192 15.99 34.71 5.37
C ALA A 192 16.90 34.95 6.56
N ALA A 193 18.22 34.91 6.33
CA ALA A 193 19.17 35.24 7.38
C ALA A 193 18.84 36.66 7.88
N THR A 194 18.23 36.74 9.06
CA THR A 194 18.03 38.00 9.76
C THR A 194 19.42 38.44 10.23
N ASN A 195 20.01 39.32 9.43
CA ASN A 195 21.21 40.07 9.86
C ASN A 195 20.87 41.07 10.97
#